data_a2dd571ab9f2c556b4c9dc56614bf1bf
#
_entry.id   a2dd571ab9f2c556b4c9dc56614bf1bf
#
_cell.length_a   1.000
_cell.length_b   1.000
_cell.length_c   1.000
_cell.angle_alpha   90.00
_cell.angle_beta   90.00
_cell.angle_gamma   90.00
#
_symmetry.space_group_name_H-M   'P 1'
#
loop_
_entity.id
_entity.type
_entity.pdbx_description
1 polymer ?
#
loop_
_entity_poly.entity_id
_entity_poly.type
_entity_poly.pdbx_seq_one_letter_code
_entity_poly.pdbx_strand_id
1 'polypeptide(L)'
;LHKEYRRQRQMCIRDRSMFIDMTAMSDVTVLLLTFFMLTGNFIKKEPVQVVTPGSVSEIKIPETNILQILVEPSGKIFMSLDKQQDMAATLQAVGEEYGLTFTPEEIKKFSVFQTFGVPMKNMKQFLALPGEEQDKILKDYGIPCDSVDNQFKSWIRNARMTNRDLRIAIKADQSTPYSVIKNVMSSLQDLKENRYNLITSLKKMSDE
;
A
#
# COMPACT_ATOMS: atom_id res chain seq x y z
N LEU A 1 63.17 19.15 48.50
CA LEU A 1 63.15 17.92 47.68
C LEU A 1 61.72 17.46 47.33
N HIS A 2 60.72 17.63 48.20
CA HIS A 2 59.35 17.15 47.93
C HIS A 2 58.47 18.07 47.04
N LYS A 3 58.82 19.36 46.90
CA LYS A 3 58.05 20.30 46.07
C LYS A 3 58.35 20.23 44.57
N GLU A 4 59.57 19.87 44.20
CA GLU A 4 59.96 19.73 42.80
C GLU A 4 59.40 18.46 42.14
N TYR A 5 59.31 17.37 42.92
CA TYR A 5 58.73 16.13 42.40
C TYR A 5 57.21 16.18 42.16
N ARG A 6 56.53 17.07 42.87
CA ARG A 6 55.08 17.35 42.63
C ARG A 6 54.84 18.16 41.38
N ARG A 7 55.76 19.07 41.02
CA ARG A 7 55.66 19.88 39.79
C ARG A 7 55.89 19.00 38.54
N GLN A 8 56.82 18.09 38.59
CA GLN A 8 57.05 17.18 37.45
C GLN A 8 55.88 16.20 37.18
N ARG A 9 55.16 15.74 38.21
CA ARG A 9 53.95 14.94 38.04
C ARG A 9 52.80 15.71 37.40
N GLN A 10 52.68 16.97 37.68
CA GLN A 10 51.63 17.81 37.08
C GLN A 10 51.97 18.23 35.64
N MET A 11 53.23 18.30 35.27
CA MET A 11 53.63 18.57 33.88
C MET A 11 53.39 17.39 32.94
N CYS A 12 53.57 16.16 33.40
CA CYS A 12 53.32 14.95 32.57
C CYS A 12 51.83 14.65 32.29
N ILE A 13 50.92 15.22 33.06
CA ILE A 13 49.49 15.03 32.86
C ILE A 13 48.92 16.06 31.86
N ARG A 14 49.62 17.16 31.60
CA ARG A 14 49.09 18.29 30.86
C ARG A 14 49.33 18.22 29.34
N ASP A 15 50.19 17.33 28.86
CA ASP A 15 50.59 17.24 27.44
C ASP A 15 50.11 16.00 26.71
N ARG A 16 49.11 15.28 27.25
CA ARG A 16 48.38 14.36 26.41
C ARG A 16 47.25 15.12 25.71
N SER A 17 47.58 15.76 24.59
CA SER A 17 46.54 16.05 23.61
C SER A 17 45.92 14.70 23.22
N MET A 18 44.74 14.46 23.71
CA MET A 18 43.94 13.34 23.22
C MET A 18 43.60 13.66 21.77
N PHE A 19 44.43 13.19 20.86
CA PHE A 19 44.07 13.15 19.45
C PHE A 19 42.97 12.11 19.33
N ILE A 20 41.72 12.60 19.39
CA ILE A 20 40.57 11.75 19.06
C ILE A 20 40.65 11.52 17.57
N ASP A 21 41.02 10.31 17.19
CA ASP A 21 41.03 9.90 15.80
C ASP A 21 39.60 9.87 15.27
N MET A 22 39.22 10.96 14.58
CA MET A 22 37.89 11.13 14.03
C MET A 22 37.61 10.21 12.86
N THR A 23 38.61 9.55 12.29
CA THR A 23 38.46 8.63 11.17
C THR A 23 37.69 7.37 11.56
N ALA A 24 37.99 6.78 12.71
CA ALA A 24 37.28 5.61 13.22
C ALA A 24 35.79 5.94 13.55
N MET A 25 35.53 7.12 14.10
CA MET A 25 34.18 7.60 14.40
C MET A 25 33.38 7.86 13.12
N SER A 26 34.01 8.42 12.09
CA SER A 26 33.39 8.64 10.78
C SER A 26 33.05 7.35 10.07
N ASP A 27 33.91 6.36 10.14
CA ASP A 27 33.69 5.05 9.50
C ASP A 27 32.49 4.34 10.13
N VAL A 28 32.41 4.30 11.46
CA VAL A 28 31.26 3.72 12.18
C VAL A 28 29.97 4.44 11.85
N THR A 29 29.95 5.76 11.78
CA THR A 29 28.75 6.54 11.42
C THR A 29 28.32 6.30 9.98
N VAL A 30 29.24 6.22 9.03
CA VAL A 30 28.95 5.92 7.63
C VAL A 30 28.43 4.48 7.48
N LEU A 31 29.04 3.50 8.16
CA LEU A 31 28.55 2.11 8.18
C LEU A 31 27.13 2.01 8.77
N LEU A 32 26.85 2.70 9.86
CA LEU A 32 25.52 2.76 10.46
C LEU A 32 24.51 3.42 9.51
N LEU A 33 24.88 4.53 8.87
CA LEU A 33 24.02 5.21 7.90
C LEU A 33 23.70 4.31 6.70
N THR A 34 24.72 3.67 6.12
CA THR A 34 24.52 2.74 4.99
C THR A 34 23.70 1.52 5.39
N PHE A 35 23.91 1.00 6.60
CA PHE A 35 23.10 -0.10 7.13
C PHE A 35 21.63 0.29 7.25
N PHE A 36 21.33 1.46 7.84
CA PHE A 36 19.95 1.94 7.94
C PHE A 36 19.32 2.26 6.59
N MET A 37 20.09 2.76 5.62
CA MET A 37 19.60 2.95 4.26
C MET A 37 19.25 1.63 3.56
N LEU A 38 20.06 0.59 3.75
CA LEU A 38 19.84 -0.72 3.14
C LEU A 38 18.74 -1.53 3.85
N THR A 39 18.59 -1.36 5.16
CA THR A 39 17.58 -2.06 5.97
C THR A 39 16.28 -1.28 6.13
N GLY A 40 16.25 -0.02 5.71
CA GLY A 40 15.05 0.82 5.74
C GLY A 40 13.97 0.26 4.84
N ASN A 41 12.98 -0.40 5.43
CA ASN A 41 11.77 -0.77 4.71
C ASN A 41 10.92 0.48 4.50
N PHE A 42 10.80 0.91 3.26
CA PHE A 42 9.84 1.94 2.89
C PHE A 42 8.44 1.35 3.03
N ILE A 43 7.78 1.66 4.14
CA ILE A 43 6.36 1.33 4.33
C ILE A 43 5.57 2.14 3.31
N LYS A 44 5.00 1.44 2.35
CA LYS A 44 4.12 2.05 1.35
C LYS A 44 2.88 2.60 2.09
N LYS A 45 2.64 3.90 1.98
CA LYS A 45 1.45 4.52 2.55
C LYS A 45 0.23 4.05 1.74
N GLU A 46 -0.66 3.29 2.38
CA GLU A 46 -1.98 3.02 1.81
C GLU A 46 -2.80 4.32 1.84
N PRO A 47 -3.24 4.86 0.70
CA PRO A 47 -4.01 6.11 0.67
C PRO A 47 -5.38 5.97 1.36
N VAL A 48 -5.89 4.75 1.41
CA VAL A 48 -7.16 4.40 2.06
C VAL A 48 -6.87 3.45 3.22
N GLN A 49 -7.17 3.88 4.44
CA GLN A 49 -7.01 3.08 5.65
C GLN A 49 -8.36 2.49 6.05
N VAL A 50 -8.41 1.16 6.18
CA VAL A 50 -9.61 0.41 6.57
C VAL A 50 -9.32 -0.38 7.85
N VAL A 51 -10.14 -0.19 8.88
CA VAL A 51 -10.05 -0.94 10.14
C VAL A 51 -10.83 -2.24 9.98
N THR A 52 -10.12 -3.34 9.84
CA THR A 52 -10.73 -4.68 9.65
C THR A 52 -11.41 -5.20 10.91
N PRO A 53 -12.56 -5.89 10.79
CA PRO A 53 -13.21 -6.52 11.92
C PRO A 53 -12.35 -7.63 12.53
N GLY A 54 -12.42 -7.80 13.85
CA GLY A 54 -11.69 -8.83 14.58
C GLY A 54 -12.29 -10.23 14.35
N SER A 55 -11.43 -11.21 14.08
CA SER A 55 -11.79 -12.63 13.96
C SER A 55 -10.93 -13.49 14.89
N VAL A 56 -11.46 -14.63 15.29
CA VAL A 56 -10.71 -15.63 16.07
C VAL A 56 -9.81 -16.52 15.21
N SER A 57 -9.96 -16.46 13.89
CA SER A 57 -9.17 -17.25 12.94
C SER A 57 -8.50 -16.34 11.93
N GLU A 58 -7.19 -16.50 11.77
CA GLU A 58 -6.41 -15.84 10.74
C GLU A 58 -6.23 -16.79 9.55
N ILE A 59 -6.80 -16.41 8.42
CA ILE A 59 -6.55 -17.13 7.17
C ILE A 59 -5.31 -16.52 6.54
N LYS A 60 -4.23 -17.29 6.41
CA LYS A 60 -3.04 -16.86 5.67
C LYS A 60 -3.40 -16.66 4.20
N ILE A 61 -3.43 -15.42 3.78
CA ILE A 61 -3.62 -15.06 2.38
C ILE A 61 -2.26 -15.23 1.69
N PRO A 62 -2.18 -15.87 0.51
CA PRO A 62 -0.93 -15.92 -0.23
C PRO A 62 -0.46 -14.51 -0.57
N GLU A 63 0.85 -14.30 -0.51
CA GLU A 63 1.47 -12.98 -0.70
C GLU A 63 1.51 -12.52 -2.16
N THR A 64 1.17 -13.40 -3.10
CA THR A 64 1.28 -13.13 -4.54
C THR A 64 -0.01 -13.39 -5.28
N ASN A 65 -0.20 -12.71 -6.40
CA ASN A 65 -1.39 -12.79 -7.26
C ASN A 65 -2.69 -12.42 -6.53
N ILE A 66 -2.67 -11.32 -5.79
CA ILE A 66 -3.82 -10.85 -5.03
C ILE A 66 -4.51 -9.69 -5.75
N LEU A 67 -5.81 -9.82 -5.91
CA LEU A 67 -6.73 -8.72 -6.20
C LEU A 67 -7.40 -8.33 -4.89
N GLN A 68 -6.98 -7.23 -4.30
CA GLN A 68 -7.56 -6.74 -3.06
C GLN A 68 -8.66 -5.73 -3.35
N ILE A 69 -9.80 -5.94 -2.73
CA ILE A 69 -10.96 -5.05 -2.78
C ILE A 69 -11.09 -4.41 -1.40
N LEU A 70 -10.96 -3.08 -1.34
CA LEU A 70 -11.12 -2.31 -0.12
C LEU A 70 -12.49 -1.65 -0.13
N VAL A 71 -13.23 -1.77 0.96
CA VAL A 71 -14.53 -1.15 1.14
C VAL A 71 -14.49 -0.23 2.35
N GLU A 72 -14.64 1.07 2.10
CA GLU A 72 -14.68 2.08 3.17
C GLU A 72 -16.03 2.13 3.89
N PRO A 73 -16.08 2.75 5.10
CA PRO A 73 -17.32 3.01 5.83
C PRO A 73 -18.35 3.79 5.02
N SER A 74 -17.90 4.69 4.15
CA SER A 74 -18.73 5.49 3.25
C SER A 74 -19.41 4.68 2.13
N GLY A 75 -19.04 3.39 1.97
CA GLY A 75 -19.50 2.54 0.88
C GLY A 75 -18.71 2.67 -0.41
N LYS A 76 -17.64 3.46 -0.43
CA LYS A 76 -16.75 3.58 -1.57
C LYS A 76 -15.89 2.33 -1.70
N ILE A 77 -15.69 1.88 -2.94
CA ILE A 77 -14.95 0.67 -3.27
C ILE A 77 -13.66 1.08 -3.97
N PHE A 78 -12.57 0.49 -3.52
CA PHE A 78 -11.25 0.65 -4.11
C PHE A 78 -10.69 -0.72 -4.44
N MET A 79 -9.78 -0.78 -5.41
CA MET A 79 -9.13 -2.01 -5.81
C MET A 79 -7.63 -1.85 -5.84
N SER A 80 -6.93 -2.95 -5.60
CA SER A 80 -5.47 -3.04 -5.66
C SER A 80 -5.06 -4.35 -6.30
N LEU A 81 -4.07 -4.31 -7.17
CA LEU A 81 -3.44 -5.48 -7.78
C LEU A 81 -1.98 -5.52 -7.35
N ASP A 82 -1.50 -6.71 -7.02
CA ASP A 82 -0.12 -6.92 -6.57
C ASP A 82 0.91 -6.62 -7.66
N LYS A 83 0.64 -7.06 -8.90
CA LYS A 83 1.57 -6.91 -10.00
C LYS A 83 1.30 -5.66 -10.84
N GLN A 84 2.34 -4.86 -11.04
CA GLN A 84 2.27 -3.66 -11.89
C GLN A 84 1.92 -3.99 -13.34
N GLN A 85 2.38 -5.12 -13.86
CA GLN A 85 2.07 -5.57 -15.22
C GLN A 85 0.58 -5.89 -15.37
N ASP A 86 0.00 -6.58 -14.39
CA ASP A 86 -1.43 -6.90 -14.38
C ASP A 86 -2.28 -5.61 -14.26
N MET A 87 -1.82 -4.63 -13.48
CA MET A 87 -2.46 -3.31 -13.38
C MET A 87 -2.49 -2.58 -14.73
N ALA A 88 -1.35 -2.52 -15.41
CA ALA A 88 -1.23 -1.86 -16.72
C ALA A 88 -2.12 -2.52 -17.77
N ALA A 89 -2.08 -3.84 -17.86
CA ALA A 89 -2.88 -4.59 -18.82
C ALA A 89 -4.38 -4.49 -18.52
N THR A 90 -4.77 -4.54 -17.24
CA THR A 90 -6.17 -4.39 -16.84
C THR A 90 -6.70 -2.99 -17.16
N LEU A 91 -5.92 -1.92 -16.93
CA LEU A 91 -6.33 -0.56 -17.30
C LEU A 91 -6.57 -0.44 -18.81
N GLN A 92 -5.68 -1.02 -19.62
CA GLN A 92 -5.85 -1.00 -21.09
C GLN A 92 -7.13 -1.72 -21.52
N ALA A 93 -7.35 -2.93 -21.01
CA ALA A 93 -8.53 -3.72 -21.34
C ALA A 93 -9.85 -3.05 -20.91
N VAL A 94 -9.89 -2.47 -19.71
CA VAL A 94 -11.05 -1.69 -19.25
C VAL A 94 -11.18 -0.40 -20.07
N GLY A 95 -10.08 0.26 -20.41
CA GLY A 95 -10.09 1.44 -21.28
C GLY A 95 -10.71 1.16 -22.65
N GLU A 96 -10.33 0.06 -23.29
CA GLU A 96 -10.92 -0.40 -24.57
C GLU A 96 -12.43 -0.65 -24.44
N GLU A 97 -12.88 -1.29 -23.34
CA GLU A 97 -14.31 -1.54 -23.08
C GLU A 97 -15.12 -0.22 -22.96
N TYR A 98 -14.53 0.82 -22.38
CA TYR A 98 -15.15 2.14 -22.23
C TYR A 98 -14.81 3.14 -23.37
N GLY A 99 -14.09 2.71 -24.39
CA GLY A 99 -13.69 3.56 -25.52
C GLY A 99 -12.65 4.64 -25.16
N LEU A 100 -11.88 4.41 -24.10
CA LEU A 100 -10.81 5.30 -23.65
C LEU A 100 -9.44 4.73 -24.03
N THR A 101 -8.63 5.54 -24.70
CA THR A 101 -7.24 5.20 -25.01
C THR A 101 -6.32 5.92 -24.03
N PHE A 102 -5.40 5.20 -23.43
CA PHE A 102 -4.40 5.73 -22.50
C PHE A 102 -3.04 5.81 -23.18
N THR A 103 -2.29 6.86 -22.87
CA THR A 103 -0.90 6.99 -23.31
C THR A 103 0.02 6.05 -22.51
N PRO A 104 1.17 5.64 -23.06
CA PRO A 104 2.13 4.80 -22.35
C PRO A 104 2.60 5.41 -21.00
N GLU A 105 2.65 6.74 -20.94
CA GLU A 105 3.01 7.46 -19.70
C GLU A 105 1.91 7.37 -18.64
N GLU A 106 0.64 7.50 -19.05
CA GLU A 106 -0.51 7.34 -18.13
C GLU A 106 -0.59 5.93 -17.59
N ILE A 107 -0.37 4.92 -18.43
CA ILE A 107 -0.34 3.52 -18.03
C ILE A 107 0.79 3.26 -17.02
N LYS A 108 1.98 3.81 -17.28
CA LYS A 108 3.12 3.70 -16.39
C LYS A 108 2.85 4.38 -15.04
N LYS A 109 2.24 5.56 -15.03
CA LYS A 109 1.81 6.23 -13.80
C LYS A 109 0.80 5.38 -13.04
N PHE A 110 -0.21 4.85 -13.72
CA PHE A 110 -1.23 4.01 -13.10
C PHE A 110 -0.65 2.73 -12.47
N SER A 111 0.32 2.08 -13.14
CA SER A 111 0.94 0.85 -12.65
C SER A 111 1.72 1.01 -11.34
N VAL A 112 2.08 2.24 -10.97
CA VAL A 112 2.78 2.56 -9.72
C VAL A 112 1.79 2.75 -8.56
N PHE A 113 0.51 3.00 -8.84
CA PHE A 113 -0.50 3.12 -7.78
C PHE A 113 -0.68 1.80 -7.03
N GLN A 114 -0.80 1.90 -5.72
CA GLN A 114 -1.09 0.75 -4.88
C GLN A 114 -2.58 0.43 -4.86
N THR A 115 -3.40 1.46 -4.91
CA THR A 115 -4.85 1.38 -4.79
C THR A 115 -5.47 2.38 -5.75
N PHE A 116 -6.50 1.99 -6.43
CA PHE A 116 -7.26 2.85 -7.34
C PHE A 116 -8.75 2.69 -7.07
N GLY A 117 -9.51 3.73 -7.39
CA GLY A 117 -10.95 3.77 -7.10
C GLY A 117 -11.65 4.89 -7.84
N VAL A 118 -11.09 5.33 -8.96
CA VAL A 118 -11.64 6.44 -9.74
C VAL A 118 -12.57 5.91 -10.84
N PRO A 119 -13.77 6.49 -11.02
CA PRO A 119 -14.64 6.15 -12.15
C PRO A 119 -13.94 6.40 -13.49
N MET A 120 -14.19 5.55 -14.49
CA MET A 120 -13.53 5.62 -15.80
C MET A 120 -13.69 6.97 -16.49
N LYS A 121 -14.81 7.65 -16.29
CA LYS A 121 -15.06 9.02 -16.83
C LYS A 121 -14.02 10.03 -16.36
N ASN A 122 -13.54 9.91 -15.13
CA ASN A 122 -12.61 10.86 -14.51
C ASN A 122 -11.16 10.34 -14.50
N MET A 123 -10.92 9.12 -15.00
CA MET A 123 -9.61 8.46 -14.92
C MET A 123 -8.52 9.28 -15.63
N LYS A 124 -8.77 9.82 -16.82
CA LYS A 124 -7.78 10.63 -17.53
C LYS A 124 -7.42 11.93 -16.80
N GLN A 125 -8.42 12.61 -16.23
CA GLN A 125 -8.20 13.83 -15.46
C GLN A 125 -7.39 13.52 -14.19
N PHE A 126 -7.71 12.40 -13.53
CA PHE A 126 -7.00 11.93 -12.35
C PHE A 126 -5.52 11.62 -12.66
N LEU A 127 -5.22 10.94 -13.77
CA LEU A 127 -3.84 10.61 -14.17
C LEU A 127 -3.02 11.84 -14.60
N ALA A 128 -3.66 12.93 -15.01
CA ALA A 128 -3.00 14.17 -15.34
C ALA A 128 -2.54 14.98 -14.12
N LEU A 129 -3.10 14.71 -12.94
CA LEU A 129 -2.77 15.42 -11.69
C LEU A 129 -1.40 15.00 -11.12
N PRO A 130 -0.74 15.88 -10.33
CA PRO A 130 0.44 15.53 -9.58
C PRO A 130 0.09 14.57 -8.42
N GLY A 131 1.05 13.70 -8.03
CA GLY A 131 0.79 12.60 -7.09
C GLY A 131 0.21 13.00 -5.72
N GLU A 132 0.59 14.16 -5.17
CA GLU A 132 0.05 14.62 -3.88
C GLU A 132 -1.43 15.00 -3.93
N GLU A 133 -1.89 15.52 -5.06
CA GLU A 133 -3.30 15.85 -5.29
C GLU A 133 -4.11 14.60 -5.60
N GLN A 134 -3.51 13.62 -6.26
CA GLN A 134 -4.13 12.34 -6.55
C GLN A 134 -4.56 11.60 -5.28
N ASP A 135 -3.72 11.56 -4.25
CA ASP A 135 -4.02 10.90 -2.98
C ASP A 135 -5.20 11.56 -2.22
N LYS A 136 -5.34 12.88 -2.34
CA LYS A 136 -6.46 13.61 -1.73
C LYS A 136 -7.76 13.32 -2.45
N ILE A 137 -7.72 13.43 -3.77
CA ILE A 137 -8.88 13.26 -4.64
C ILE A 137 -9.33 11.79 -4.69
N LEU A 138 -8.40 10.83 -4.56
CA LEU A 138 -8.74 9.42 -4.53
C LEU A 138 -9.75 9.08 -3.43
N LYS A 139 -9.64 9.75 -2.27
CA LYS A 139 -10.58 9.55 -1.15
C LYS A 139 -12.00 10.02 -1.45
N ASP A 140 -12.16 10.96 -2.36
CA ASP A 140 -13.48 11.49 -2.73
C ASP A 140 -14.19 10.60 -3.75
N TYR A 141 -13.45 9.79 -4.50
CA TYR A 141 -13.97 8.86 -5.49
C TYR A 141 -14.15 7.46 -4.91
N GLY A 142 -14.76 6.61 -5.68
CA GLY A 142 -14.93 5.18 -5.45
C GLY A 142 -15.36 4.54 -6.77
N ILE A 143 -15.07 3.25 -6.95
CA ILE A 143 -15.54 2.51 -8.12
C ILE A 143 -17.04 2.30 -8.00
N PRO A 144 -17.86 2.72 -8.99
CA PRO A 144 -19.29 2.48 -8.97
C PRO A 144 -19.59 0.97 -8.99
N CYS A 145 -20.43 0.54 -8.07
CA CYS A 145 -20.92 -0.84 -7.95
C CYS A 145 -22.46 -0.88 -7.98
N ASP A 146 -23.08 0.05 -8.71
CA ASP A 146 -24.52 0.18 -8.78
C ASP A 146 -25.10 -0.69 -9.90
N SER A 147 -26.41 -0.93 -9.83
CA SER A 147 -27.09 -1.74 -10.83
C SER A 147 -27.10 -1.13 -12.24
N VAL A 148 -26.93 0.18 -12.34
CA VAL A 148 -26.95 0.94 -13.62
C VAL A 148 -25.57 1.07 -14.23
N ASP A 149 -24.56 1.36 -13.44
CA ASP A 149 -23.16 1.50 -13.87
C ASP A 149 -22.25 0.66 -12.96
N ASN A 150 -22.10 -0.61 -13.31
CA ASN A 150 -21.29 -1.52 -12.52
C ASN A 150 -19.88 -1.64 -13.12
N GLN A 151 -19.08 -0.58 -12.96
CA GLN A 151 -17.69 -0.57 -13.40
C GLN A 151 -16.84 -1.59 -12.62
N PHE A 152 -17.22 -1.90 -11.39
CA PHE A 152 -16.57 -2.91 -10.57
C PHE A 152 -16.53 -4.28 -11.24
N LYS A 153 -17.64 -4.72 -11.89
CA LYS A 153 -17.66 -5.99 -12.64
C LYS A 153 -16.71 -5.99 -13.83
N SER A 154 -16.64 -4.85 -14.57
CA SER A 154 -15.74 -4.72 -15.72
C SER A 154 -14.27 -4.83 -15.26
N TRP A 155 -13.89 -4.17 -14.16
CA TRP A 155 -12.55 -4.26 -13.58
C TRP A 155 -12.18 -5.70 -13.20
N ILE A 156 -13.04 -6.42 -12.49
CA ILE A 156 -12.77 -7.80 -12.07
C ILE A 156 -12.68 -8.74 -13.26
N ARG A 157 -13.59 -8.62 -14.23
CA ARG A 157 -13.58 -9.43 -15.44
C ARG A 157 -12.27 -9.27 -16.20
N ASN A 158 -11.85 -8.04 -16.46
CA ASN A 158 -10.62 -7.75 -17.18
C ASN A 158 -9.37 -8.15 -16.40
N ALA A 159 -9.35 -7.94 -15.08
CA ALA A 159 -8.26 -8.43 -14.22
C ALA A 159 -8.13 -9.95 -14.26
N ARG A 160 -9.25 -10.67 -14.26
CA ARG A 160 -9.27 -12.13 -14.36
C ARG A 160 -8.87 -12.63 -15.75
N MET A 161 -9.19 -11.90 -16.80
CA MET A 161 -8.73 -12.22 -18.15
C MET A 161 -7.22 -12.04 -18.28
N THR A 162 -6.67 -11.00 -17.65
CA THR A 162 -5.22 -10.73 -17.63
C THR A 162 -4.47 -11.79 -16.82
N ASN A 163 -4.99 -12.18 -15.66
CA ASN A 163 -4.35 -13.17 -14.80
C ASN A 163 -5.41 -14.10 -14.19
N ARG A 164 -5.40 -15.36 -14.63
CA ARG A 164 -6.35 -16.39 -14.17
C ARG A 164 -6.08 -16.89 -12.76
N ASP A 165 -4.86 -16.74 -12.28
CA ASP A 165 -4.44 -17.22 -10.94
C ASP A 165 -4.69 -16.18 -9.84
N LEU A 166 -5.35 -15.06 -10.15
CA LEU A 166 -5.68 -14.05 -9.17
C LEU A 166 -6.56 -14.61 -8.04
N ARG A 167 -6.23 -14.27 -6.83
CA ARG A 167 -7.03 -14.57 -5.64
C ARG A 167 -7.68 -13.29 -5.14
N ILE A 168 -8.98 -13.32 -4.98
CA ILE A 168 -9.75 -12.16 -4.54
C ILE A 168 -9.73 -12.12 -3.02
N ALA A 169 -9.35 -10.96 -2.47
CA ALA A 169 -9.35 -10.68 -1.05
C ALA A 169 -10.17 -9.41 -0.79
N ILE A 170 -11.16 -9.50 0.08
CA ILE A 170 -12.03 -8.38 0.44
C ILE A 170 -11.61 -7.86 1.82
N LYS A 171 -11.22 -6.59 1.89
CA LYS A 171 -10.89 -5.88 3.12
C LYS A 171 -11.96 -4.81 3.36
N ALA A 172 -12.93 -5.11 4.19
CA ALA A 172 -14.01 -4.20 4.54
C ALA A 172 -13.77 -3.58 5.91
N ASP A 173 -14.18 -2.33 6.09
CA ASP A 173 -14.16 -1.66 7.38
C ASP A 173 -15.25 -2.24 8.31
N GLN A 174 -14.95 -2.26 9.61
CA GLN A 174 -15.89 -2.75 10.63
C GLN A 174 -17.22 -1.98 10.66
N SER A 175 -17.18 -0.71 10.29
CA SER A 175 -18.35 0.18 10.27
C SER A 175 -19.09 0.22 8.93
N THR A 176 -18.60 -0.55 7.92
CA THR A 176 -19.24 -0.58 6.60
C THR A 176 -20.64 -1.20 6.67
N PRO A 177 -21.67 -0.56 6.09
CA PRO A 177 -23.00 -1.14 6.02
C PRO A 177 -23.01 -2.48 5.27
N TYR A 178 -23.67 -3.47 5.83
CA TYR A 178 -23.76 -4.80 5.22
C TYR A 178 -24.35 -4.79 3.80
N SER A 179 -25.24 -3.84 3.50
CA SER A 179 -25.82 -3.68 2.15
C SER A 179 -24.75 -3.47 1.07
N VAL A 180 -23.70 -2.70 1.35
CA VAL A 180 -22.59 -2.46 0.42
C VAL A 180 -21.80 -3.74 0.20
N ILE A 181 -21.45 -4.43 1.28
CA ILE A 181 -20.71 -5.71 1.21
C ILE A 181 -21.53 -6.73 0.42
N LYS A 182 -22.84 -6.79 0.65
CA LYS A 182 -23.75 -7.66 -0.10
C LYS A 182 -23.74 -7.35 -1.60
N ASN A 183 -23.74 -6.08 -1.99
CA ASN A 183 -23.69 -5.68 -3.40
C ASN A 183 -22.36 -6.09 -4.05
N VAL A 184 -21.22 -5.93 -3.35
CA VAL A 184 -19.91 -6.41 -3.79
C VAL A 184 -19.93 -7.93 -3.98
N MET A 185 -20.43 -8.68 -2.99
CA MET A 185 -20.52 -10.15 -3.06
C MET A 185 -21.46 -10.62 -4.18
N SER A 186 -22.61 -9.97 -4.36
CA SER A 186 -23.52 -10.25 -5.48
C SER A 186 -22.85 -10.04 -6.82
N SER A 187 -22.10 -8.94 -6.96
CA SER A 187 -21.36 -8.64 -8.21
C SER A 187 -20.29 -9.68 -8.50
N LEU A 188 -19.62 -10.21 -7.49
CA LEU A 188 -18.67 -11.32 -7.63
C LEU A 188 -19.36 -12.64 -8.02
N GLN A 189 -20.50 -12.94 -7.40
CA GLN A 189 -21.29 -14.14 -7.72
C GLN A 189 -21.80 -14.11 -9.16
N ASP A 190 -22.25 -12.96 -9.66
CA ASP A 190 -22.67 -12.80 -11.06
C ASP A 190 -21.53 -13.10 -12.05
N LEU A 191 -20.28 -12.82 -11.66
CA LEU A 191 -19.08 -13.18 -12.43
C LEU A 191 -18.62 -14.63 -12.20
N LYS A 192 -19.34 -15.41 -11.39
CA LYS A 192 -18.97 -16.77 -10.97
C LYS A 192 -17.67 -16.84 -10.17
N GLU A 193 -17.24 -15.72 -9.60
CA GLU A 193 -16.07 -15.63 -8.72
C GLU A 193 -16.48 -15.92 -7.28
N ASN A 194 -16.67 -17.21 -6.97
CA ASN A 194 -17.13 -17.64 -5.64
C ASN A 194 -15.99 -17.90 -4.65
N ARG A 195 -14.72 -17.75 -5.09
CA ARG A 195 -13.54 -17.96 -4.26
C ARG A 195 -12.92 -16.62 -3.87
N TYR A 196 -13.37 -16.07 -2.77
CA TYR A 196 -12.79 -14.85 -2.18
C TYR A 196 -12.50 -15.07 -0.70
N ASN A 197 -11.48 -14.40 -0.21
CA ASN A 197 -11.09 -14.40 1.19
C ASN A 197 -11.50 -13.08 1.83
N LEU A 198 -12.12 -13.11 2.99
CA LEU A 198 -12.38 -11.91 3.79
C LEU A 198 -11.19 -11.66 4.70
N ILE A 199 -10.57 -10.49 4.60
CA ILE A 199 -9.45 -10.09 5.46
C ILE A 199 -10.03 -9.58 6.77
N THR A 200 -9.62 -10.23 7.87
CA THR A 200 -10.00 -9.85 9.23
C THR A 200 -8.74 -9.71 10.08
N SER A 201 -8.78 -8.89 11.13
CA SER A 201 -7.71 -8.81 12.12
C SER A 201 -7.95 -9.85 13.23
N LEU A 202 -6.88 -10.35 13.83
CA LEU A 202 -6.99 -11.19 15.03
C LEU A 202 -7.54 -10.34 16.19
N LYS A 203 -8.68 -10.77 16.73
CA LYS A 203 -9.20 -10.21 17.97
C LYS A 203 -8.27 -10.69 19.10
N LYS A 204 -7.53 -9.78 19.76
CA LYS A 204 -6.86 -10.11 21.00
C LYS A 204 -7.95 -10.52 21.99
N MET A 205 -7.94 -11.78 22.41
CA MET A 205 -8.71 -12.18 23.59
C MET A 205 -8.12 -11.37 24.74
N SER A 206 -8.84 -10.35 25.21
CA SER A 206 -8.63 -9.80 26.53
C SER A 206 -9.06 -10.89 27.49
N ASP A 207 -8.11 -11.45 28.23
CA ASP A 207 -8.40 -12.29 29.39
C ASP A 207 -9.31 -11.46 30.33
N GLU A 208 -10.58 -11.84 30.43
CA GLU A 208 -11.47 -11.51 31.54
C GLU A 208 -11.21 -12.45 32.68
#